data_0f8e0acfa5611fb7a7b6fda4429fce93
#
_entry.id   0f8e0acfa5611fb7a7b6fda4429fce93
#
_cell.length_a   1.000
_cell.length_b   1.000
_cell.length_c   1.000
_cell.angle_alpha   90.00
_cell.angle_beta   90.00
_cell.angle_gamma   90.00
#
_symmetry.space_group_name_H-M   'P 1'
#
loop_
_entity.id
_entity.type
_entity.pdbx_description
1 polymer ?
#
loop_
_entity_poly.entity_id
_entity_poly.type
_entity_poly.pdbx_seq_one_letter_code
_entity_poly.pdbx_strand_id
1 'polypeptide(L)'
;MSPPLRIGLVSPYSLSVPGGVQAQVLGLARELRSRGYEARVLGPCDGPPPESFVTPLGNSLPTAANGSVAPLAPDPPAALRTLRALNDEAFDVIHLHEPMAPGITMTALLVHRAPTVGTFHAAGVSFGYRLLRPALRRIAKRLDHRVVVSKDAGELAREHIGGDYEVLFNGVDIRAIRADAADRVRFDATRRPTVFFCGRHEHRKGLSVLLEAVEQMSTPVEVWVASDGPETAALTARYAHNRSIVWLGRVTETEKFRRLRTCDVFCAPSLGGESFGVVLIEAMAAGATVVASALAGYRNVATDGVDAVLVEPGDPSLLAGALDRVIRDDGFAGSLRAAGAARAEDFSMIRLADRYLQIYDAIRR
;
A
#
# COMPACT_ATOMS: atom_id res chain seq x y z
N MET A 1 -27.51 -14.71 -21.19
CA MET A 1 -26.50 -14.42 -20.16
C MET A 1 -26.87 -13.08 -19.55
N SER A 2 -26.96 -13.00 -18.24
CA SER A 2 -27.18 -11.69 -17.58
C SER A 2 -25.98 -10.78 -17.88
N PRO A 3 -26.20 -9.45 -18.02
CA PRO A 3 -25.09 -8.53 -18.25
C PRO A 3 -24.07 -8.62 -17.08
N PRO A 4 -22.78 -8.39 -17.36
CA PRO A 4 -21.76 -8.41 -16.32
C PRO A 4 -22.03 -7.31 -15.29
N LEU A 5 -21.72 -7.60 -14.01
CA LEU A 5 -21.87 -6.65 -12.92
C LEU A 5 -21.04 -5.39 -13.17
N ARG A 6 -21.68 -4.23 -13.08
CA ARG A 6 -21.06 -2.90 -13.25
C ARG A 6 -20.66 -2.33 -11.89
N ILE A 7 -19.36 -2.19 -11.65
CA ILE A 7 -18.79 -1.80 -10.36
C ILE A 7 -18.07 -0.46 -10.51
N GLY A 8 -18.50 0.55 -9.73
CA GLY A 8 -17.86 1.85 -9.63
C GLY A 8 -16.90 1.90 -8.43
N LEU A 9 -15.60 1.88 -8.65
CA LEU A 9 -14.59 2.08 -7.61
C LEU A 9 -14.23 3.57 -7.53
N VAL A 10 -14.39 4.20 -6.39
CA VAL A 10 -14.17 5.66 -6.24
C VAL A 10 -12.97 5.93 -5.36
N SER A 11 -11.96 6.61 -5.93
CA SER A 11 -10.76 7.07 -5.21
C SER A 11 -10.89 8.53 -4.81
N PRO A 12 -10.59 8.91 -3.57
CA PRO A 12 -10.52 10.33 -3.19
C PRO A 12 -9.26 11.01 -3.72
N TYR A 13 -8.18 10.22 -3.94
CA TYR A 13 -6.85 10.71 -4.28
C TYR A 13 -6.59 10.66 -5.78
N SER A 14 -5.80 11.62 -6.27
CA SER A 14 -5.41 11.68 -7.67
C SER A 14 -4.75 10.37 -8.13
N LEU A 15 -5.33 9.78 -9.16
CA LEU A 15 -4.88 8.50 -9.73
C LEU A 15 -3.62 8.63 -10.59
N SER A 16 -3.25 9.87 -10.95
CA SER A 16 -1.98 10.17 -11.63
C SER A 16 -0.79 10.29 -10.68
N VAL A 17 -1.04 10.29 -9.35
CA VAL A 17 0.00 10.37 -8.32
C VAL A 17 0.15 8.99 -7.67
N PRO A 18 1.36 8.40 -7.64
CA PRO A 18 1.58 7.12 -6.97
C PRO A 18 1.25 7.18 -5.48
N GLY A 19 0.53 6.17 -4.98
CA GLY A 19 0.17 6.05 -3.57
C GLY A 19 -0.47 4.70 -3.24
N GLY A 20 -0.45 4.33 -1.97
CA GLY A 20 -0.93 3.03 -1.51
C GLY A 20 -2.43 2.79 -1.81
N VAL A 21 -3.28 3.80 -1.58
CA VAL A 21 -4.72 3.69 -1.86
C VAL A 21 -4.98 3.61 -3.36
N GLN A 22 -4.31 4.43 -4.16
CA GLN A 22 -4.42 4.42 -5.62
C GLN A 22 -4.03 3.06 -6.20
N ALA A 23 -2.92 2.49 -5.72
CA ALA A 23 -2.48 1.15 -6.13
C ALA A 23 -3.52 0.08 -5.77
N GLN A 24 -4.16 0.15 -4.60
CA GLN A 24 -5.23 -0.77 -4.20
C GLN A 24 -6.46 -0.64 -5.09
N VAL A 25 -6.92 0.57 -5.37
CA VAL A 25 -8.09 0.82 -6.23
C VAL A 25 -7.86 0.29 -7.64
N LEU A 26 -6.71 0.64 -8.24
CA LEU A 26 -6.36 0.21 -9.59
C LEU A 26 -6.12 -1.30 -9.66
N GLY A 27 -5.43 -1.88 -8.66
CA GLY A 27 -5.20 -3.32 -8.57
C GLY A 27 -6.49 -4.12 -8.47
N LEU A 28 -7.43 -3.69 -7.61
CA LEU A 28 -8.75 -4.32 -7.50
C LEU A 28 -9.54 -4.20 -8.80
N ALA A 29 -9.52 -3.04 -9.46
CA ALA A 29 -10.18 -2.86 -10.75
C ALA A 29 -9.64 -3.80 -11.82
N ARG A 30 -8.29 -3.92 -11.94
CA ARG A 30 -7.64 -4.85 -12.88
C ARG A 30 -8.08 -6.29 -12.62
N GLU A 31 -8.07 -6.73 -11.35
CA GLU A 31 -8.46 -8.10 -10.97
C GLU A 31 -9.95 -8.37 -11.29
N LEU A 32 -10.85 -7.43 -10.97
CA LEU A 32 -12.28 -7.57 -11.30
C LEU A 32 -12.50 -7.65 -12.82
N ARG A 33 -11.82 -6.80 -13.58
CA ARG A 33 -11.90 -6.80 -15.06
C ARG A 33 -11.32 -8.07 -15.69
N SER A 34 -10.24 -8.61 -15.15
CA SER A 34 -9.67 -9.89 -15.62
C SER A 34 -10.65 -11.07 -15.48
N ARG A 35 -11.63 -10.94 -14.58
CA ARG A 35 -12.71 -11.91 -14.36
C ARG A 35 -13.99 -11.61 -15.16
N GLY A 36 -13.97 -10.60 -16.02
CA GLY A 36 -15.08 -10.24 -16.90
C GLY A 36 -16.12 -9.29 -16.28
N TYR A 37 -15.86 -8.71 -15.11
CA TYR A 37 -16.73 -7.67 -14.53
C TYR A 37 -16.45 -6.30 -15.18
N GLU A 38 -17.49 -5.46 -15.28
CA GLU A 38 -17.35 -4.07 -15.75
C GLU A 38 -16.94 -3.14 -14.60
N ALA A 39 -15.67 -3.22 -14.18
CA ALA A 39 -15.14 -2.33 -13.16
C ALA A 39 -14.60 -1.04 -13.79
N ARG A 40 -15.07 0.12 -13.31
CA ARG A 40 -14.54 1.45 -13.64
C ARG A 40 -14.04 2.15 -12.40
N VAL A 41 -12.99 2.95 -12.56
CA VAL A 41 -12.41 3.73 -11.47
C VAL A 41 -12.73 5.20 -11.69
N LEU A 42 -13.28 5.85 -10.68
CA LEU A 42 -13.63 7.26 -10.65
C LEU A 42 -12.68 7.97 -9.68
N GLY A 43 -12.02 9.04 -10.11
CA GLY A 43 -11.12 9.78 -9.22
C GLY A 43 -10.50 11.01 -9.86
N PRO A 44 -9.83 11.88 -9.08
CA PRO A 44 -9.07 12.97 -9.65
C PRO A 44 -7.90 12.45 -10.49
N CYS A 45 -7.50 13.22 -11.51
CA CYS A 45 -6.30 12.95 -12.29
C CYS A 45 -5.65 14.28 -12.67
N ASP A 46 -4.40 14.49 -12.26
CA ASP A 46 -3.61 15.69 -12.56
C ASP A 46 -2.86 15.56 -13.89
N GLY A 47 -3.01 14.44 -14.56
CA GLY A 47 -2.43 14.10 -15.85
C GLY A 47 -3.29 13.09 -16.59
N PRO A 48 -2.76 12.44 -17.63
CA PRO A 48 -3.46 11.37 -18.32
C PRO A 48 -3.92 10.27 -17.35
N PRO A 49 -5.13 9.72 -17.54
CA PRO A 49 -5.57 8.58 -16.75
C PRO A 49 -4.58 7.41 -16.90
N PRO A 50 -4.19 6.74 -15.81
CA PRO A 50 -3.22 5.66 -15.87
C PRO A 50 -3.74 4.41 -16.61
N GLU A 51 -5.06 4.29 -16.75
CA GLU A 51 -5.73 3.14 -17.38
C GLU A 51 -6.99 3.59 -18.14
N SER A 52 -7.35 2.86 -19.19
CA SER A 52 -8.52 3.17 -20.03
C SER A 52 -9.87 3.05 -19.29
N PHE A 53 -9.91 2.30 -18.21
CA PHE A 53 -11.10 2.16 -17.35
C PHE A 53 -11.18 3.21 -16.25
N VAL A 54 -10.31 4.21 -16.23
CA VAL A 54 -10.33 5.35 -15.30
C VAL A 54 -11.11 6.50 -15.92
N THR A 55 -12.08 7.02 -15.18
CA THR A 55 -12.84 8.23 -15.53
C THR A 55 -12.32 9.39 -14.67
N PRO A 56 -11.62 10.37 -15.25
CA PRO A 56 -11.12 11.53 -14.53
C PRO A 56 -12.26 12.44 -14.07
N LEU A 57 -12.26 12.81 -12.78
CA LEU A 57 -13.26 13.70 -12.20
C LEU A 57 -12.74 15.13 -11.91
N GLY A 58 -11.57 15.46 -12.41
CA GLY A 58 -10.92 16.76 -12.29
C GLY A 58 -9.51 16.67 -11.73
N ASN A 59 -8.88 17.81 -11.51
CA ASN A 59 -7.56 17.90 -10.93
C ASN A 59 -7.63 17.84 -9.40
N SER A 60 -6.54 17.41 -8.77
CA SER A 60 -6.44 17.45 -7.32
C SER A 60 -5.92 18.82 -6.81
N LEU A 61 -6.26 19.09 -5.57
CA LEU A 61 -5.71 20.20 -4.79
C LEU A 61 -4.90 19.62 -3.63
N PRO A 62 -3.67 20.12 -3.41
CA PRO A 62 -2.87 19.70 -2.25
C PRO A 62 -3.62 20.01 -0.95
N THR A 63 -4.04 18.99 -0.23
CA THR A 63 -4.82 19.13 1.01
C THR A 63 -4.03 18.54 2.17
N ALA A 64 -3.82 19.31 3.22
CA ALA A 64 -3.14 18.81 4.41
C ALA A 64 -3.97 17.71 5.09
N ALA A 65 -3.41 16.52 5.27
CA ALA A 65 -4.06 15.39 5.90
C ALA A 65 -3.06 14.56 6.72
N ASN A 66 -3.30 14.38 8.00
CA ASN A 66 -2.55 13.50 8.90
C ASN A 66 -1.01 13.61 8.80
N GLY A 67 -0.48 14.85 8.75
CA GLY A 67 0.97 15.11 8.65
C GLY A 67 1.56 14.91 7.25
N SER A 68 0.73 14.68 6.23
CA SER A 68 1.13 14.60 4.82
C SER A 68 0.23 15.49 3.95
N VAL A 69 0.56 15.59 2.67
CA VAL A 69 -0.27 16.31 1.67
C VAL A 69 -1.01 15.26 0.84
N ALA A 70 -2.35 15.29 0.91
CA ALA A 70 -3.22 14.43 0.13
C ALA A 70 -3.73 15.15 -1.14
N PRO A 71 -3.61 14.56 -2.34
CA PRO A 71 -4.11 15.13 -3.59
C PRO A 71 -5.62 14.86 -3.73
N LEU A 72 -6.47 15.67 -3.07
CA LEU A 72 -7.93 15.56 -3.09
C LEU A 72 -8.56 16.53 -4.09
N ALA A 73 -9.81 16.29 -4.49
CA ALA A 73 -10.62 17.23 -5.30
C ALA A 73 -11.91 17.63 -4.57
N PRO A 74 -11.85 18.56 -3.61
CA PRO A 74 -13.00 18.97 -2.81
C PRO A 74 -13.85 20.06 -3.47
N ASP A 75 -13.54 20.44 -4.70
CA ASP A 75 -14.15 21.57 -5.43
C ASP A 75 -15.54 21.20 -6.00
N PRO A 76 -16.45 22.19 -6.15
CA PRO A 76 -17.79 21.99 -6.72
C PRO A 76 -17.79 21.40 -8.14
N PRO A 77 -16.89 21.78 -9.06
CA PRO A 77 -16.79 21.15 -10.37
C PRO A 77 -16.51 19.64 -10.31
N ALA A 78 -15.66 19.17 -9.39
CA ALA A 78 -15.42 17.74 -9.20
C ALA A 78 -16.67 17.02 -8.67
N ALA A 79 -17.42 17.65 -7.76
CA ALA A 79 -18.69 17.13 -7.27
C ALA A 79 -19.72 16.99 -8.40
N LEU A 80 -19.85 17.98 -9.29
CA LEU A 80 -20.76 17.91 -10.43
C LEU A 80 -20.36 16.84 -11.44
N ARG A 81 -19.06 16.67 -11.72
CA ARG A 81 -18.55 15.57 -12.56
C ARG A 81 -18.83 14.22 -11.94
N THR A 82 -18.70 14.10 -10.60
CA THR A 82 -19.05 12.87 -9.86
C THR A 82 -20.54 12.52 -10.03
N LEU A 83 -21.44 13.51 -9.84
CA LEU A 83 -22.86 13.33 -10.04
C LEU A 83 -23.20 12.83 -11.45
N ARG A 84 -22.60 13.48 -12.47
CA ARG A 84 -22.81 13.08 -13.87
C ARG A 84 -22.31 11.66 -14.10
N ALA A 85 -21.07 11.34 -13.71
CA ALA A 85 -20.51 10.00 -13.91
C ALA A 85 -21.35 8.89 -13.24
N LEU A 86 -21.85 9.12 -12.01
CA LEU A 86 -22.71 8.17 -11.31
C LEU A 86 -24.07 7.98 -11.98
N ASN A 87 -24.62 9.02 -12.62
CA ASN A 87 -25.85 8.91 -13.39
C ASN A 87 -25.68 8.20 -14.73
N ASP A 88 -24.61 8.55 -15.46
CA ASP A 88 -24.36 8.07 -16.81
C ASP A 88 -23.91 6.60 -16.82
N GLU A 89 -23.13 6.19 -15.82
CA GLU A 89 -22.57 4.82 -15.74
C GLU A 89 -23.56 3.79 -15.16
N ALA A 90 -24.57 4.19 -14.41
CA ALA A 90 -25.60 3.31 -13.82
C ALA A 90 -25.00 2.05 -13.15
N PHE A 91 -24.11 2.23 -12.19
CA PHE A 91 -23.45 1.15 -11.48
C PHE A 91 -24.41 0.29 -10.67
N ASP A 92 -24.21 -1.04 -10.66
CA ASP A 92 -24.89 -1.97 -9.77
C ASP A 92 -24.40 -1.88 -8.33
N VAL A 93 -23.11 -1.52 -8.13
CA VAL A 93 -22.47 -1.34 -6.83
C VAL A 93 -21.47 -0.20 -6.92
N ILE A 94 -21.40 0.61 -5.87
CA ILE A 94 -20.39 1.65 -5.70
C ILE A 94 -19.48 1.27 -4.52
N HIS A 95 -18.16 1.28 -4.74
CA HIS A 95 -17.17 1.01 -3.71
C HIS A 95 -16.30 2.26 -3.49
N LEU A 96 -16.44 2.87 -2.32
CA LEU A 96 -15.76 4.10 -1.94
C LEU A 96 -14.50 3.77 -1.13
N HIS A 97 -13.35 4.23 -1.57
CA HIS A 97 -12.14 4.21 -0.76
C HIS A 97 -12.02 5.54 0.00
N GLU A 98 -11.79 5.49 1.30
CA GLU A 98 -11.88 6.65 2.21
C GLU A 98 -13.21 7.41 2.07
N PRO A 99 -14.35 6.79 2.38
CA PRO A 99 -15.68 7.34 2.10
C PRO A 99 -15.96 8.69 2.78
N MET A 100 -15.23 9.03 3.84
CA MET A 100 -15.36 10.29 4.57
C MET A 100 -14.40 11.37 4.09
N ALA A 101 -13.58 11.11 3.07
CA ALA A 101 -12.71 12.13 2.50
C ALA A 101 -13.55 13.21 1.79
N PRO A 102 -13.24 14.50 1.98
CA PRO A 102 -13.97 15.58 1.33
C PRO A 102 -13.81 15.53 -0.18
N GLY A 103 -14.88 15.87 -0.90
CA GLY A 103 -14.92 15.89 -2.37
C GLY A 103 -15.62 14.68 -2.96
N ILE A 104 -14.97 13.97 -3.85
CA ILE A 104 -15.56 12.94 -4.74
C ILE A 104 -16.25 11.81 -3.96
N THR A 105 -15.57 11.19 -3.00
CA THR A 105 -16.10 10.05 -2.25
C THR A 105 -17.26 10.45 -1.33
N MET A 106 -17.15 11.59 -0.65
CA MET A 106 -18.24 12.13 0.15
C MET A 106 -19.46 12.47 -0.72
N THR A 107 -19.23 13.07 -1.89
CA THR A 107 -20.31 13.38 -2.85
C THR A 107 -21.01 12.08 -3.30
N ALA A 108 -20.25 11.06 -3.68
CA ALA A 108 -20.80 9.78 -4.10
C ALA A 108 -21.62 9.12 -2.98
N LEU A 109 -21.14 9.15 -1.73
CA LEU A 109 -21.86 8.64 -0.57
C LEU A 109 -23.16 9.41 -0.28
N LEU A 110 -23.13 10.74 -0.40
CA LEU A 110 -24.33 11.55 -0.17
C LEU A 110 -25.41 11.33 -1.22
N VAL A 111 -25.02 11.08 -2.45
CA VAL A 111 -25.94 10.81 -3.57
C VAL A 111 -26.52 9.41 -3.49
N HIS A 112 -25.74 8.42 -3.12
CA HIS A 112 -26.14 7.03 -2.86
C HIS A 112 -27.02 6.42 -3.98
N ARG A 113 -26.46 6.33 -5.20
CA ARG A 113 -27.20 5.87 -6.40
C ARG A 113 -27.31 4.35 -6.52
N ALA A 114 -26.46 3.60 -5.80
CA ALA A 114 -26.45 2.15 -5.78
C ALA A 114 -26.00 1.66 -4.40
N PRO A 115 -26.19 0.37 -4.06
CA PRO A 115 -25.59 -0.24 -2.88
C PRO A 115 -24.10 0.10 -2.76
N THR A 116 -23.68 0.53 -1.57
CA THR A 116 -22.39 1.19 -1.39
C THR A 116 -21.52 0.53 -0.32
N VAL A 117 -20.33 0.11 -0.71
CA VAL A 117 -19.27 -0.35 0.20
C VAL A 117 -18.34 0.82 0.53
N GLY A 118 -17.90 0.93 1.77
CA GLY A 118 -16.87 1.90 2.17
C GLY A 118 -15.66 1.21 2.77
N THR A 119 -14.47 1.42 2.17
CA THR A 119 -13.19 0.95 2.70
C THR A 119 -12.37 2.10 3.27
N PHE A 120 -12.01 1.96 4.55
CA PHE A 120 -11.21 2.93 5.30
C PHE A 120 -9.75 2.48 5.37
N HIS A 121 -8.84 3.31 4.86
CA HIS A 121 -7.40 3.02 4.79
C HIS A 121 -6.59 3.76 5.85
N ALA A 122 -7.13 4.87 6.38
CA ALA A 122 -6.40 5.70 7.32
C ALA A 122 -6.43 5.13 8.74
N ALA A 123 -5.25 5.06 9.36
CA ALA A 123 -5.07 4.77 10.78
C ALA A 123 -4.72 6.05 11.60
N GLY A 124 -4.92 7.25 11.05
CA GLY A 124 -4.55 8.52 11.67
C GLY A 124 -5.74 9.38 12.12
N VAL A 125 -5.61 10.06 13.26
CA VAL A 125 -6.64 10.98 13.79
C VAL A 125 -6.58 12.31 13.07
N SER A 126 -7.68 12.72 12.40
CA SER A 126 -7.86 14.08 11.91
C SER A 126 -8.68 14.89 12.93
N PHE A 127 -8.26 16.11 13.21
CA PHE A 127 -9.01 17.05 14.05
C PHE A 127 -10.44 17.26 13.52
N GLY A 128 -10.63 17.26 12.19
CA GLY A 128 -11.94 17.36 11.56
C GLY A 128 -12.90 16.22 11.90
N TYR A 129 -12.40 15.00 12.12
CA TYR A 129 -13.23 13.87 12.55
C TYR A 129 -13.84 14.09 13.93
N ARG A 130 -13.13 14.73 14.85
CA ARG A 130 -13.64 15.01 16.21
C ARG A 130 -14.76 16.03 16.20
N LEU A 131 -14.61 17.11 15.43
CA LEU A 131 -15.57 18.21 15.39
C LEU A 131 -16.87 17.81 14.65
N LEU A 132 -16.77 17.03 13.56
CA LEU A 132 -17.89 16.65 12.72
C LEU A 132 -18.47 15.26 13.06
N ARG A 133 -18.07 14.66 14.16
CA ARG A 133 -18.43 13.30 14.60
C ARG A 133 -19.92 12.95 14.45
N PRO A 134 -20.90 13.77 14.91
CA PRO A 134 -22.31 13.43 14.77
C PRO A 134 -22.77 13.37 13.31
N ALA A 135 -22.29 14.32 12.48
CA ALA A 135 -22.64 14.37 11.07
C ALA A 135 -22.02 13.17 10.32
N LEU A 136 -20.75 12.87 10.56
CA LEU A 136 -20.05 11.73 9.95
C LEU A 136 -20.72 10.39 10.32
N ARG A 137 -21.14 10.22 11.57
CA ARG A 137 -21.91 9.02 12.00
C ARG A 137 -23.23 8.88 11.26
N ARG A 138 -23.94 9.98 11.02
CA ARG A 138 -25.19 9.96 10.26
C ARG A 138 -24.95 9.62 8.79
N ILE A 139 -23.93 10.21 8.17
CA ILE A 139 -23.55 9.97 6.78
C ILE A 139 -23.08 8.53 6.58
N ALA A 140 -22.27 8.01 7.52
CA ALA A 140 -21.76 6.64 7.47
C ALA A 140 -22.87 5.57 7.47
N LYS A 141 -24.05 5.87 8.00
CA LYS A 141 -25.21 4.95 7.94
C LYS A 141 -25.69 4.66 6.51
N ARG A 142 -25.24 5.44 5.52
CA ARG A 142 -25.53 5.19 4.09
C ARG A 142 -24.63 4.13 3.48
N LEU A 143 -23.56 3.69 4.19
CA LEU A 143 -22.76 2.56 3.75
C LEU A 143 -23.48 1.25 4.08
N ASP A 144 -23.75 0.45 3.07
CA ASP A 144 -24.41 -0.87 3.22
C ASP A 144 -23.42 -1.90 3.78
N HIS A 145 -22.11 -1.74 3.49
CA HIS A 145 -21.05 -2.53 4.09
C HIS A 145 -19.81 -1.66 4.37
N ARG A 146 -19.13 -1.96 5.47
CA ARG A 146 -17.97 -1.19 5.92
C ARG A 146 -16.76 -2.09 6.10
N VAL A 147 -15.65 -1.69 5.50
CA VAL A 147 -14.39 -2.40 5.53
C VAL A 147 -13.29 -1.49 6.08
N VAL A 148 -12.35 -2.07 6.81
CA VAL A 148 -11.10 -1.44 7.25
C VAL A 148 -9.92 -2.28 6.82
N VAL A 149 -8.80 -1.63 6.45
CA VAL A 149 -7.63 -2.35 5.94
C VAL A 149 -6.66 -2.82 7.03
N SER A 150 -6.91 -2.47 8.29
CA SER A 150 -6.12 -2.92 9.44
C SER A 150 -6.95 -2.87 10.72
N LYS A 151 -6.48 -3.55 11.77
CA LYS A 151 -7.11 -3.49 13.09
C LYS A 151 -7.09 -2.06 13.66
N ASP A 152 -5.96 -1.36 13.50
CA ASP A 152 -5.78 0.02 13.97
C ASP A 152 -6.74 0.99 13.27
N ALA A 153 -6.89 0.85 11.93
CA ALA A 153 -7.89 1.61 11.18
C ALA A 153 -9.31 1.30 11.65
N GLY A 154 -9.57 0.05 12.04
CA GLY A 154 -10.85 -0.40 12.59
C GLY A 154 -11.15 0.21 13.95
N GLU A 155 -10.19 0.27 14.84
CA GLU A 155 -10.34 0.89 16.17
C GLU A 155 -10.63 2.39 16.02
N LEU A 156 -9.86 3.09 15.20
CA LEU A 156 -10.06 4.50 14.91
C LEU A 156 -11.46 4.77 14.29
N ALA A 157 -11.85 3.97 13.30
CA ALA A 157 -13.15 4.11 12.66
C ALA A 157 -14.31 3.87 13.65
N ARG A 158 -14.22 2.84 14.51
CA ARG A 158 -15.22 2.58 15.55
C ARG A 158 -15.30 3.73 16.56
N GLU A 159 -14.17 4.26 17.00
CA GLU A 159 -14.13 5.36 17.95
C GLU A 159 -14.84 6.61 17.40
N HIS A 160 -14.53 7.02 16.17
CA HIS A 160 -14.99 8.29 15.62
C HIS A 160 -16.31 8.20 14.87
N ILE A 161 -16.54 7.13 14.12
CA ILE A 161 -17.68 6.95 13.23
C ILE A 161 -18.70 5.99 13.86
N GLY A 162 -18.21 4.99 14.63
CA GLY A 162 -19.05 3.93 15.21
C GLY A 162 -19.45 2.87 14.18
N GLY A 163 -20.16 1.83 14.66
CA GLY A 163 -20.63 0.71 13.84
C GLY A 163 -19.60 -0.42 13.70
N ASP A 164 -20.00 -1.45 12.96
CA ASP A 164 -19.19 -2.64 12.74
C ASP A 164 -18.42 -2.54 11.44
N TYR A 165 -17.25 -3.16 11.41
CA TYR A 165 -16.33 -3.15 10.28
C TYR A 165 -15.75 -4.55 10.07
N GLU A 166 -15.74 -5.00 8.83
CA GLU A 166 -14.98 -6.16 8.42
C GLU A 166 -13.53 -5.75 8.17
N VAL A 167 -12.58 -6.54 8.66
CA VAL A 167 -11.15 -6.30 8.40
C VAL A 167 -10.77 -7.05 7.14
N LEU A 168 -10.48 -6.33 6.06
CA LEU A 168 -9.94 -6.86 4.82
C LEU A 168 -8.64 -6.14 4.52
N PHE A 169 -7.54 -6.85 4.63
CA PHE A 169 -6.21 -6.33 4.38
C PHE A 169 -6.03 -5.93 2.91
N ASN A 170 -5.13 -4.99 2.66
CA ASN A 170 -4.75 -4.60 1.30
C ASN A 170 -4.21 -5.80 0.51
N GLY A 171 -4.60 -5.89 -0.76
CA GLY A 171 -4.14 -6.93 -1.68
C GLY A 171 -2.91 -6.51 -2.48
N VAL A 172 -2.10 -7.50 -2.86
CA VAL A 172 -0.98 -7.33 -3.80
C VAL A 172 -1.16 -8.24 -5.01
N ASP A 173 -0.72 -7.79 -6.16
CA ASP A 173 -0.71 -8.62 -7.38
C ASP A 173 0.51 -9.55 -7.38
N ILE A 174 0.36 -10.70 -6.72
CA ILE A 174 1.42 -11.71 -6.60
C ILE A 174 1.85 -12.22 -7.98
N ARG A 175 0.92 -12.30 -8.96
CA ARG A 175 1.25 -12.74 -10.31
C ARG A 175 2.20 -11.76 -10.99
N ALA A 176 1.91 -10.46 -10.92
CA ALA A 176 2.79 -9.42 -11.47
C ALA A 176 4.15 -9.39 -10.76
N ILE A 177 4.17 -9.57 -9.42
CA ILE A 177 5.42 -9.62 -8.66
C ILE A 177 6.28 -10.82 -9.06
N ARG A 178 5.67 -11.97 -9.36
CA ARG A 178 6.36 -13.21 -9.75
C ARG A 178 6.55 -13.37 -11.26
N ALA A 179 5.96 -12.51 -12.08
CA ALA A 179 6.21 -12.51 -13.52
C ALA A 179 7.74 -12.36 -13.74
N ASP A 180 8.30 -13.07 -14.68
CA ASP A 180 9.75 -13.10 -14.95
C ASP A 180 10.62 -13.69 -13.81
N ALA A 181 10.07 -14.65 -13.05
CA ALA A 181 10.79 -15.33 -11.97
C ALA A 181 12.09 -16.06 -12.43
N ALA A 182 12.32 -16.16 -13.74
CA ALA A 182 13.56 -16.69 -14.32
C ALA A 182 14.80 -15.83 -13.96
N ASP A 183 14.60 -14.55 -13.55
CA ASP A 183 15.69 -13.64 -13.18
C ASP A 183 16.28 -13.90 -11.77
N ARG A 184 15.82 -14.92 -11.05
CA ARG A 184 16.46 -15.33 -9.79
C ARG A 184 17.84 -15.90 -10.09
N VAL A 185 18.81 -15.01 -10.15
CA VAL A 185 20.21 -15.42 -9.97
C VAL A 185 20.31 -15.94 -8.54
N ARG A 186 20.39 -17.27 -8.39
CA ARG A 186 20.66 -17.89 -7.10
C ARG A 186 21.85 -17.21 -6.46
N PHE A 187 21.83 -17.12 -5.13
CA PHE A 187 22.95 -16.66 -4.33
C PHE A 187 24.25 -17.26 -4.91
N ASP A 188 25.02 -16.40 -5.59
CA ASP A 188 26.38 -16.73 -6.04
C ASP A 188 27.30 -16.36 -4.89
N ALA A 189 27.91 -17.35 -4.25
CA ALA A 189 28.84 -17.15 -3.15
C ALA A 189 30.04 -16.24 -3.50
N THR A 190 30.26 -15.95 -4.78
CA THR A 190 31.29 -15.02 -5.26
C THR A 190 30.80 -13.57 -5.32
N ARG A 191 29.48 -13.33 -5.23
CA ARG A 191 28.84 -12.01 -5.25
C ARG A 191 28.64 -11.48 -3.81
N ARG A 192 28.82 -10.18 -3.62
CA ARG A 192 28.44 -9.54 -2.35
C ARG A 192 26.91 -9.66 -2.17
N PRO A 193 26.44 -10.06 -0.98
CA PRO A 193 25.02 -10.05 -0.67
C PRO A 193 24.43 -8.65 -0.86
N THR A 194 23.18 -8.59 -1.31
CA THR A 194 22.49 -7.34 -1.57
C THR A 194 21.38 -7.08 -0.57
N VAL A 195 21.38 -5.87 0.01
CA VAL A 195 20.31 -5.34 0.84
C VAL A 195 19.55 -4.29 0.04
N PHE A 196 18.24 -4.47 -0.13
CA PHE A 196 17.41 -3.55 -0.89
C PHE A 196 16.48 -2.75 0.02
N PHE A 197 16.51 -1.43 -0.15
CA PHE A 197 15.57 -0.48 0.45
C PHE A 197 14.75 0.18 -0.65
N CYS A 198 13.42 0.23 -0.47
CA CYS A 198 12.52 0.93 -1.37
C CYS A 198 11.48 1.72 -0.58
N GLY A 199 11.59 3.03 -0.56
CA GLY A 199 10.67 3.93 0.14
C GLY A 199 11.11 5.38 0.01
N ARG A 200 10.17 6.33 0.23
CA ARG A 200 10.52 7.75 0.22
C ARG A 200 11.62 8.04 1.24
N HIS A 201 12.59 8.84 0.85
CA HIS A 201 13.69 9.25 1.74
C HIS A 201 13.22 10.33 2.70
N GLU A 202 12.35 9.92 3.63
CA GLU A 202 11.78 10.71 4.75
C GLU A 202 12.28 10.11 6.05
N HIS A 203 12.49 10.92 7.07
CA HIS A 203 12.98 10.49 8.37
C HIS A 203 12.24 9.26 8.93
N ARG A 204 10.91 9.27 8.84
CA ARG A 204 10.09 8.16 9.34
C ARG A 204 10.33 6.81 8.62
N LYS A 205 10.94 6.79 7.44
CA LYS A 205 11.27 5.57 6.69
C LYS A 205 12.61 4.95 7.11
N GLY A 206 13.39 5.64 7.93
CA GLY A 206 14.58 5.11 8.59
C GLY A 206 15.73 4.74 7.66
N LEU A 207 15.84 5.35 6.46
CA LEU A 207 16.97 5.09 5.57
C LEU A 207 18.30 5.38 6.24
N SER A 208 18.40 6.45 7.05
CA SER A 208 19.61 6.77 7.82
C SER A 208 20.00 5.64 8.76
N VAL A 209 19.02 4.99 9.42
CA VAL A 209 19.27 3.85 10.32
C VAL A 209 19.86 2.65 9.57
N LEU A 210 19.33 2.36 8.35
CA LEU A 210 19.92 1.31 7.51
C LEU A 210 21.35 1.63 7.12
N LEU A 211 21.62 2.86 6.67
CA LEU A 211 22.96 3.23 6.23
C LEU A 211 23.97 3.20 7.39
N GLU A 212 23.57 3.62 8.58
CA GLU A 212 24.38 3.49 9.81
C GLU A 212 24.58 2.02 10.22
N ALA A 213 23.56 1.18 10.07
CA ALA A 213 23.65 -0.25 10.34
C ALA A 213 24.66 -0.93 9.39
N VAL A 214 24.63 -0.58 8.11
CA VAL A 214 25.57 -1.14 7.11
C VAL A 214 27.03 -0.83 7.45
N GLU A 215 27.34 0.33 8.02
CA GLU A 215 28.69 0.64 8.49
C GLU A 215 29.12 -0.20 9.71
N GLN A 216 28.17 -0.74 10.46
CA GLN A 216 28.41 -1.60 11.64
C GLN A 216 28.41 -3.09 11.31
N MET A 217 27.95 -3.49 10.11
CA MET A 217 27.92 -4.89 9.71
C MET A 217 29.31 -5.50 9.61
N SER A 218 29.40 -6.77 9.99
CA SER A 218 30.60 -7.56 9.84
C SER A 218 30.70 -8.24 8.47
N THR A 219 29.57 -8.42 7.78
CA THR A 219 29.50 -8.96 6.41
C THR A 219 29.43 -7.84 5.39
N PRO A 220 30.39 -7.74 4.45
CA PRO A 220 30.32 -6.73 3.39
C PRO A 220 29.11 -6.97 2.48
N VAL A 221 28.28 -5.94 2.28
CA VAL A 221 27.09 -5.99 1.45
C VAL A 221 27.12 -4.90 0.37
N GLU A 222 26.30 -5.06 -0.67
CA GLU A 222 25.89 -4.00 -1.57
C GLU A 222 24.48 -3.54 -1.16
N VAL A 223 24.26 -2.23 -1.10
CA VAL A 223 22.97 -1.66 -0.70
C VAL A 223 22.34 -0.95 -1.89
N TRP A 224 21.15 -1.40 -2.29
CA TRP A 224 20.35 -0.74 -3.31
C TRP A 224 19.33 0.16 -2.66
N VAL A 225 19.38 1.45 -2.97
CA VAL A 225 18.49 2.47 -2.41
C VAL A 225 17.62 3.03 -3.52
N ALA A 226 16.33 2.69 -3.49
CA ALA A 226 15.36 3.13 -4.48
C ALA A 226 14.41 4.20 -3.93
N SER A 227 13.96 5.08 -4.83
CA SER A 227 13.13 6.26 -4.60
C SER A 227 13.94 7.52 -4.32
N ASP A 228 13.26 8.58 -3.89
CA ASP A 228 13.83 9.86 -3.48
C ASP A 228 12.98 10.50 -2.36
N GLY A 229 13.42 11.64 -1.86
CA GLY A 229 12.70 12.40 -0.84
C GLY A 229 13.53 13.52 -0.24
N PRO A 230 13.02 14.20 0.80
CA PRO A 230 13.67 15.36 1.41
C PRO A 230 15.08 15.07 1.92
N GLU A 231 15.36 13.84 2.39
CA GLU A 231 16.68 13.46 2.95
C GLU A 231 17.67 12.99 1.90
N THR A 232 17.28 12.82 0.62
CA THR A 232 18.15 12.21 -0.42
C THR A 232 19.49 12.92 -0.53
N ALA A 233 19.47 14.26 -0.71
CA ALA A 233 20.71 15.03 -0.93
C ALA A 233 21.68 14.94 0.27
N ALA A 234 21.14 15.07 1.49
CA ALA A 234 21.92 15.00 2.71
C ALA A 234 22.55 13.62 2.93
N LEU A 235 21.76 12.54 2.72
CA LEU A 235 22.25 11.17 2.88
C LEU A 235 23.27 10.81 1.79
N THR A 236 23.02 11.19 0.54
CA THR A 236 23.98 10.95 -0.54
C THR A 236 25.32 11.64 -0.28
N ALA A 237 25.29 12.87 0.21
CA ALA A 237 26.53 13.60 0.57
C ALA A 237 27.25 12.96 1.77
N ARG A 238 26.50 12.58 2.83
CA ARG A 238 27.06 11.95 4.04
C ARG A 238 27.75 10.62 3.74
N TYR A 239 27.17 9.82 2.87
CA TYR A 239 27.65 8.47 2.53
C TYR A 239 28.39 8.40 1.18
N ALA A 240 28.82 9.52 0.62
CA ALA A 240 29.54 9.58 -0.66
C ALA A 240 30.84 8.76 -0.69
N HIS A 241 31.45 8.53 0.49
CA HIS A 241 32.65 7.70 0.65
C HIS A 241 32.36 6.19 0.51
N ASN A 242 31.14 5.76 0.76
CA ASN A 242 30.76 4.34 0.75
C ASN A 242 30.27 3.90 -0.64
N ARG A 243 31.16 3.29 -1.43
CA ARG A 243 30.89 2.83 -2.79
C ARG A 243 30.00 1.58 -2.87
N SER A 244 29.66 0.94 -1.74
CA SER A 244 28.74 -0.19 -1.73
C SER A 244 27.26 0.25 -1.78
N ILE A 245 26.98 1.54 -1.63
CA ILE A 245 25.64 2.10 -1.70
C ILE A 245 25.35 2.54 -3.15
N VAL A 246 24.38 1.89 -3.77
CA VAL A 246 23.91 2.17 -5.14
C VAL A 246 22.59 2.94 -5.07
N TRP A 247 22.63 4.23 -5.38
CA TRP A 247 21.47 5.11 -5.42
C TRP A 247 20.75 4.94 -6.75
N LEU A 248 19.58 4.31 -6.74
CA LEU A 248 18.81 3.96 -7.95
C LEU A 248 17.87 5.09 -8.40
N GLY A 249 17.59 6.06 -7.51
CA GLY A 249 16.55 7.05 -7.77
C GLY A 249 15.16 6.43 -7.83
N ARG A 250 14.23 7.08 -8.51
CA ARG A 250 12.88 6.54 -8.74
C ARG A 250 12.94 5.39 -9.73
N VAL A 251 12.41 4.25 -9.34
CA VAL A 251 12.32 3.05 -10.18
C VAL A 251 10.87 2.80 -10.60
N THR A 252 10.67 2.14 -11.73
CA THR A 252 9.36 1.66 -12.15
C THR A 252 8.90 0.48 -11.27
N GLU A 253 7.61 0.14 -11.27
CA GLU A 253 7.13 -1.06 -10.56
C GLU A 253 7.81 -2.34 -11.04
N THR A 254 8.01 -2.47 -12.35
CA THR A 254 8.74 -3.62 -12.94
C THR A 254 10.15 -3.73 -12.40
N GLU A 255 10.90 -2.61 -12.34
CA GLU A 255 12.26 -2.61 -11.78
C GLU A 255 12.24 -2.88 -10.28
N LYS A 256 11.28 -2.30 -9.52
CA LYS A 256 11.10 -2.61 -8.08
C LYS A 256 10.92 -4.12 -7.88
N PHE A 257 10.02 -4.75 -8.63
CA PHE A 257 9.77 -6.18 -8.50
C PHE A 257 10.97 -7.01 -8.92
N ARG A 258 11.69 -6.60 -9.99
CA ARG A 258 12.94 -7.25 -10.37
C ARG A 258 13.97 -7.19 -9.24
N ARG A 259 14.15 -6.02 -8.59
CA ARG A 259 15.07 -5.87 -7.44
C ARG A 259 14.63 -6.71 -6.24
N LEU A 260 13.35 -6.75 -5.92
CA LEU A 260 12.81 -7.60 -4.86
C LEU A 260 13.07 -9.08 -5.09
N ARG A 261 12.97 -9.55 -6.35
CA ARG A 261 13.25 -10.95 -6.71
C ARG A 261 14.74 -11.29 -6.66
N THR A 262 15.61 -10.32 -6.83
CA THR A 262 17.07 -10.54 -6.97
C THR A 262 17.89 -10.13 -5.77
N CYS A 263 17.33 -9.36 -4.82
CA CYS A 263 18.04 -9.04 -3.58
C CYS A 263 18.05 -10.24 -2.63
N ASP A 264 19.07 -10.28 -1.77
CA ASP A 264 19.19 -11.30 -0.73
C ASP A 264 18.31 -10.92 0.48
N VAL A 265 18.28 -9.63 0.82
CA VAL A 265 17.47 -9.08 1.93
C VAL A 265 16.75 -7.83 1.47
N PHE A 266 15.44 -7.78 1.73
CA PHE A 266 14.69 -6.54 1.70
C PHE A 266 14.63 -5.93 3.09
N CYS A 267 15.04 -4.66 3.24
CA CYS A 267 15.08 -3.97 4.52
C CYS A 267 14.07 -2.83 4.57
N ALA A 268 13.18 -2.85 5.59
CA ALA A 268 12.19 -1.81 5.86
C ALA A 268 12.33 -1.24 7.28
N PRO A 269 13.33 -0.36 7.53
CA PRO A 269 13.72 0.10 8.87
C PRO A 269 12.92 1.31 9.34
N SER A 270 11.63 1.39 9.00
CA SER A 270 10.77 2.54 9.32
C SER A 270 10.72 2.83 10.81
N LEU A 271 10.72 4.12 11.18
CA LEU A 271 10.64 4.58 12.57
C LEU A 271 9.20 4.74 13.06
N GLY A 272 8.23 4.81 12.11
CA GLY A 272 6.82 4.96 12.44
C GLY A 272 5.97 5.30 11.22
N GLY A 273 4.66 5.48 11.44
CA GLY A 273 3.73 5.92 10.41
C GLY A 273 3.39 4.86 9.35
N GLU A 274 3.61 3.60 9.66
CA GLU A 274 3.24 2.47 8.80
C GLU A 274 1.91 1.87 9.26
N SER A 275 0.90 1.92 8.41
CA SER A 275 -0.43 1.42 8.76
C SER A 275 -0.61 -0.07 8.47
N PHE A 276 0.14 -0.62 7.48
CA PHE A 276 -0.07 -2.02 7.07
C PHE A 276 1.21 -2.74 6.64
N GLY A 277 2.05 -2.16 5.80
CA GLY A 277 3.29 -2.81 5.34
C GLY A 277 3.16 -3.55 4.01
N VAL A 278 2.44 -2.98 3.03
CA VAL A 278 2.32 -3.54 1.67
C VAL A 278 3.67 -3.93 1.08
N VAL A 279 4.70 -3.13 1.29
CA VAL A 279 6.05 -3.38 0.77
C VAL A 279 6.69 -4.66 1.33
N LEU A 280 6.35 -5.05 2.58
CA LEU A 280 6.80 -6.32 3.15
C LEU A 280 6.15 -7.50 2.42
N ILE A 281 4.86 -7.39 2.12
CA ILE A 281 4.12 -8.42 1.37
C ILE A 281 4.69 -8.54 -0.05
N GLU A 282 4.99 -7.42 -0.71
CA GLU A 282 5.64 -7.41 -2.02
C GLU A 282 7.00 -8.15 -1.99
N ALA A 283 7.81 -7.88 -0.96
CA ALA A 283 9.09 -8.55 -0.77
C ALA A 283 8.94 -10.04 -0.48
N MET A 284 8.01 -10.43 0.39
CA MET A 284 7.67 -11.82 0.68
C MET A 284 7.16 -12.55 -0.58
N ALA A 285 6.27 -11.92 -1.36
CA ALA A 285 5.74 -12.47 -2.61
C ALA A 285 6.84 -12.68 -3.65
N ALA A 286 7.82 -11.76 -3.72
CA ALA A 286 9.00 -11.86 -4.57
C ALA A 286 10.00 -12.91 -4.07
N GLY A 287 9.85 -13.37 -2.82
CA GLY A 287 10.70 -14.35 -2.13
C GLY A 287 12.02 -13.76 -1.62
N ALA A 288 12.08 -12.47 -1.31
CA ALA A 288 13.16 -11.87 -0.56
C ALA A 288 13.09 -12.26 0.92
N THR A 289 14.24 -12.32 1.60
CA THR A 289 14.25 -12.37 3.06
C THR A 289 13.92 -10.98 3.59
N VAL A 290 12.96 -10.87 4.51
CA VAL A 290 12.50 -9.58 5.03
C VAL A 290 13.11 -9.31 6.40
N VAL A 291 13.76 -8.13 6.55
CA VAL A 291 14.17 -7.54 7.82
C VAL A 291 13.48 -6.20 7.96
N ALA A 292 12.71 -5.98 9.01
CA ALA A 292 11.93 -4.77 9.17
C ALA A 292 11.86 -4.32 10.63
N SER A 293 11.43 -3.08 10.85
CA SER A 293 11.16 -2.59 12.20
C SER A 293 9.93 -3.23 12.82
N ALA A 294 9.95 -3.46 14.13
CA ALA A 294 8.86 -4.09 14.90
C ALA A 294 7.68 -3.12 15.16
N LEU A 295 7.19 -2.47 14.09
CA LEU A 295 6.05 -1.55 14.17
C LEU A 295 4.72 -2.31 14.21
N ALA A 296 3.71 -1.73 14.87
CA ALA A 296 2.36 -2.30 14.93
C ALA A 296 1.79 -2.57 13.54
N GLY A 297 1.94 -1.62 12.59
CA GLY A 297 1.51 -1.80 11.20
C GLY A 297 2.18 -2.99 10.50
N TYR A 298 3.47 -3.20 10.72
CA TYR A 298 4.20 -4.32 10.12
C TYR A 298 3.84 -5.68 10.74
N ARG A 299 3.50 -5.71 12.04
CA ARG A 299 3.01 -6.90 12.73
C ARG A 299 1.64 -7.39 12.22
N ASN A 300 0.91 -6.59 11.45
CA ASN A 300 -0.30 -7.06 10.76
C ASN A 300 0.03 -8.08 9.66
N VAL A 301 1.20 -8.00 9.06
CA VAL A 301 1.60 -8.80 7.90
C VAL A 301 2.77 -9.74 8.16
N ALA A 302 3.63 -9.42 9.12
CA ALA A 302 4.85 -10.16 9.41
C ALA A 302 4.89 -10.65 10.86
N THR A 303 5.44 -11.85 11.07
CA THR A 303 5.66 -12.50 12.37
C THR A 303 7.14 -12.71 12.57
N ASP A 304 7.69 -12.11 13.62
CA ASP A 304 9.12 -12.19 13.94
C ASP A 304 9.61 -13.63 14.10
N GLY A 305 10.74 -13.93 13.47
CA GLY A 305 11.37 -15.25 13.49
C GLY A 305 10.65 -16.34 12.69
N VAL A 306 9.49 -16.02 12.07
CA VAL A 306 8.68 -16.98 11.29
C VAL A 306 8.77 -16.68 9.80
N ASP A 307 8.35 -15.47 9.37
CA ASP A 307 8.29 -15.04 7.97
C ASP A 307 9.07 -13.77 7.69
N ALA A 308 9.59 -13.11 8.74
CA ALA A 308 10.48 -11.96 8.70
C ALA A 308 11.33 -11.91 9.98
N VAL A 309 12.35 -11.04 10.00
CA VAL A 309 13.01 -10.60 11.24
C VAL A 309 12.52 -9.19 11.55
N LEU A 310 11.97 -9.00 12.75
CA LEU A 310 11.48 -7.71 13.22
C LEU A 310 12.39 -7.19 14.35
N VAL A 311 12.99 -6.02 14.13
CA VAL A 311 13.92 -5.38 15.09
C VAL A 311 13.32 -4.11 15.68
N GLU A 312 13.77 -3.72 16.86
CA GLU A 312 13.34 -2.45 17.47
C GLU A 312 13.66 -1.26 16.56
N PRO A 313 12.70 -0.34 16.32
CA PRO A 313 12.91 0.80 15.44
C PRO A 313 14.02 1.73 15.93
N GLY A 314 14.84 2.23 15.01
CA GLY A 314 15.81 3.28 15.30
C GLY A 314 17.13 2.82 15.93
N ASP A 315 17.37 1.52 16.05
CA ASP A 315 18.63 0.97 16.54
C ASP A 315 19.47 0.37 15.40
N PRO A 316 20.51 1.08 14.92
CA PRO A 316 21.39 0.59 13.86
C PRO A 316 22.15 -0.70 14.22
N SER A 317 22.51 -0.88 15.50
CA SER A 317 23.30 -2.05 15.93
C SER A 317 22.43 -3.31 15.92
N LEU A 318 21.19 -3.24 16.40
CA LEU A 318 20.25 -4.36 16.31
C LEU A 318 19.93 -4.69 14.86
N LEU A 319 19.76 -3.67 14.00
CA LEU A 319 19.51 -3.87 12.57
C LEU A 319 20.71 -4.53 11.89
N ALA A 320 21.95 -4.08 12.18
CA ALA A 320 23.17 -4.70 11.65
C ALA A 320 23.27 -6.18 12.04
N GLY A 321 23.03 -6.50 13.30
CA GLY A 321 23.05 -7.88 13.79
C GLY A 321 22.00 -8.76 13.10
N ALA A 322 20.79 -8.23 12.87
CA ALA A 322 19.74 -8.95 12.16
C ALA A 322 20.08 -9.20 10.68
N LEU A 323 20.63 -8.19 9.99
CA LEU A 323 21.10 -8.31 8.61
C LEU A 323 22.25 -9.32 8.50
N ASP A 324 23.25 -9.24 9.36
CA ASP A 324 24.37 -10.20 9.42
C ASP A 324 23.89 -11.62 9.64
N ARG A 325 22.91 -11.83 10.54
CA ARG A 325 22.33 -13.14 10.83
C ARG A 325 21.68 -13.78 9.61
N VAL A 326 20.76 -13.04 8.95
CA VAL A 326 20.02 -13.59 7.79
C VAL A 326 20.93 -13.80 6.57
N ILE A 327 22.04 -13.04 6.45
CA ILE A 327 23.00 -13.21 5.36
C ILE A 327 23.92 -14.41 5.60
N ARG A 328 24.29 -14.69 6.84
CA ARG A 328 25.22 -15.78 7.17
C ARG A 328 24.54 -17.13 7.38
N ASP A 329 23.27 -17.15 7.75
CA ASP A 329 22.51 -18.36 8.02
C ASP A 329 21.50 -18.58 6.89
N ASP A 330 21.95 -19.27 5.84
CA ASP A 330 21.13 -19.61 4.67
C ASP A 330 19.93 -20.51 5.03
N GLY A 331 20.07 -21.37 6.04
CA GLY A 331 18.99 -22.22 6.51
C GLY A 331 17.87 -21.39 7.13
N PHE A 332 18.24 -20.46 8.01
CA PHE A 332 17.31 -19.54 8.63
C PHE A 332 16.67 -18.60 7.60
N ALA A 333 17.46 -17.98 6.74
CA ALA A 333 16.94 -17.14 5.67
C ALA A 333 16.01 -17.91 4.71
N GLY A 334 16.35 -19.17 4.40
CA GLY A 334 15.52 -20.06 3.59
C GLY A 334 14.16 -20.36 4.22
N SER A 335 14.13 -20.61 5.53
CA SER A 335 12.88 -20.83 6.26
C SER A 335 11.99 -19.56 6.26
N LEU A 336 12.58 -18.39 6.50
CA LEU A 336 11.86 -17.11 6.46
C LEU A 336 11.27 -16.85 5.07
N ARG A 337 12.05 -17.08 4.00
CA ARG A 337 11.57 -16.91 2.61
C ARG A 337 10.40 -17.82 2.27
N ALA A 338 10.48 -19.09 2.66
CA ALA A 338 9.42 -20.06 2.41
C ALA A 338 8.12 -19.68 3.15
N ALA A 339 8.24 -19.34 4.44
CA ALA A 339 7.10 -18.89 5.24
C ALA A 339 6.53 -17.55 4.75
N GLY A 340 7.39 -16.58 4.40
CA GLY A 340 7.00 -15.29 3.85
C GLY A 340 6.26 -15.43 2.52
N ALA A 341 6.74 -16.30 1.62
CA ALA A 341 6.07 -16.58 0.35
C ALA A 341 4.67 -17.20 0.54
N ALA A 342 4.51 -18.09 1.53
CA ALA A 342 3.21 -18.64 1.91
C ALA A 342 2.31 -17.58 2.55
N ARG A 343 2.86 -16.73 3.44
CA ARG A 343 2.14 -15.63 4.08
C ARG A 343 1.62 -14.62 3.08
N ALA A 344 2.40 -14.28 2.04
CA ALA A 344 1.99 -13.34 1.01
C ALA A 344 0.70 -13.76 0.29
N GLU A 345 0.43 -15.08 0.14
CA GLU A 345 -0.80 -15.57 -0.48
C GLU A 345 -2.07 -15.15 0.27
N ASP A 346 -1.98 -14.92 1.59
CA ASP A 346 -3.11 -14.43 2.38
C ASP A 346 -3.53 -13.02 1.99
N PHE A 347 -2.61 -12.28 1.39
CA PHE A 347 -2.79 -10.89 0.95
C PHE A 347 -2.88 -10.76 -0.58
N SER A 348 -3.20 -11.84 -1.30
CA SER A 348 -3.32 -11.76 -2.75
C SER A 348 -4.52 -10.89 -3.18
N MET A 349 -4.35 -10.11 -4.25
CA MET A 349 -5.45 -9.34 -4.86
C MET A 349 -6.59 -10.26 -5.31
N ILE A 350 -6.28 -11.50 -5.67
CA ILE A 350 -7.27 -12.52 -6.03
C ILE A 350 -8.21 -12.80 -4.87
N ARG A 351 -7.68 -13.12 -3.68
CA ARG A 351 -8.50 -13.39 -2.48
C ARG A 351 -9.28 -12.16 -2.03
N LEU A 352 -8.67 -10.99 -2.12
CA LEU A 352 -9.35 -9.74 -1.80
C LEU A 352 -10.53 -9.49 -2.72
N ALA A 353 -10.35 -9.68 -4.03
CA ALA A 353 -11.42 -9.54 -5.03
C ALA A 353 -12.54 -10.58 -4.80
N ASP A 354 -12.20 -11.84 -4.47
CA ASP A 354 -13.19 -12.86 -4.12
C ASP A 354 -14.09 -12.41 -2.96
N ARG A 355 -13.46 -11.84 -1.91
CA ARG A 355 -14.22 -11.38 -0.75
C ARG A 355 -15.09 -10.17 -1.08
N TYR A 356 -14.58 -9.20 -1.85
CA TYR A 356 -15.40 -8.06 -2.28
C TYR A 356 -16.56 -8.49 -3.17
N LEU A 357 -16.38 -9.45 -4.07
CA LEU A 357 -17.48 -9.98 -4.89
C LEU A 357 -18.59 -10.60 -4.02
N GLN A 358 -18.25 -11.34 -2.98
CA GLN A 358 -19.23 -11.87 -2.01
C GLN A 358 -19.98 -10.74 -1.30
N ILE A 359 -19.28 -9.67 -0.90
CA ILE A 359 -19.89 -8.48 -0.28
C ILE A 359 -20.83 -7.79 -1.27
N TYR A 360 -20.37 -7.56 -2.52
CA TYR A 360 -21.20 -6.92 -3.55
C TYR A 360 -22.48 -7.71 -3.82
N ASP A 361 -22.39 -9.03 -3.91
CA ASP A 361 -23.55 -9.88 -4.10
C ASP A 361 -24.52 -9.85 -2.89
N ALA A 362 -23.98 -9.75 -1.67
CA ALA A 362 -24.78 -9.70 -0.46
C ALA A 362 -25.58 -8.40 -0.31
N ILE A 363 -24.98 -7.24 -0.65
CA ILE A 363 -25.64 -5.92 -0.48
C ILE A 363 -26.59 -5.56 -1.62
N ARG A 364 -26.57 -6.29 -2.74
CA ARG A 364 -27.50 -6.09 -3.88
C ARG A 364 -28.82 -6.80 -3.71
N ARG A 365 -28.92 -7.73 -2.78
CA ARG A 365 -30.17 -8.48 -2.45
C ARG A 365 -31.07 -7.65 -1.56
#